data_3f74c6a5080f856255b1a1650e3f42dd
#
_entry.id   3f74c6a5080f856255b1a1650e3f42dd
#
_cell.length_a   1.000
_cell.length_b   1.000
_cell.length_c   1.000
_cell.angle_alpha   90.00
_cell.angle_beta   90.00
_cell.angle_gamma   90.00
#
_symmetry.space_group_name_H-M   'P 1'
#
loop_
_entity.id
_entity.type
_entity.pdbx_description
1 polymer ?
#
loop_
_entity_poly.entity_id
_entity_poly.type
_entity_poly.pdbx_seq_one_letter_code
_entity_poly.pdbx_strand_id
1 'polypeptide(L)'
;LSLELLKSFQHRAESILFACCPENMYKSQPDLSRPARGRTENCSLIRQTSSYTIPHTMYIPNIGDGHFAAKLLLSGAVLSFFSPTLGIPVQDSPRQRLLDGKRLPTKYRTSSSPYTPGYKDKYDSPVDSIGDNLDPLPWRNGLGASVLGPWNEARSRQNPDLVRPPGTDHGNLANMRWSFADSHIRIEEGGWTRQTTIRELPTSIELAGVNMRLGEGVIRELHWHKEAEWAYVLDGSVRVTAIDYEGGNFFDDLNKGDLWYFPSGVPHSLQGLGENGTEFLLIFDDGRFSEESTFILTDWLAHTPKSVIAKNFHLAPEIFAHIPEGEKYIFQGTTPGSINHEAPTGKGVKKSKHQFTHKMLDQEPKKTSGGEVRITDSKNFPISKTIAAAHAIIEPGALREMHWHPNADEWSFFIKGRARVTIFASEGNARTFDYVPGDVGIVPKNMGHFVENIGDEPVEMLEIFRADEFRDFSLFQWMGETPKKLVVDHLFADDPEAGEKFWDKVRSAKKDEITKPDAVDEAQTETEEL
;
A
#
# COMPACT_ATOMS: atom_id res chain seq x y z
N LEU A 1 -29.28 4.47 37.48
CA LEU A 1 -28.12 5.26 37.02
C LEU A 1 -28.08 6.54 37.86
N SER A 2 -27.15 6.62 38.81
CA SER A 2 -27.06 7.66 39.81
C SER A 2 -26.51 8.97 39.24
N LEU A 3 -26.87 10.08 39.82
CA LEU A 3 -26.46 11.44 39.47
C LEU A 3 -24.92 11.65 39.42
N GLU A 4 -24.17 10.73 40.00
CA GLU A 4 -22.67 10.77 39.98
C GLU A 4 -22.06 10.34 38.63
N LEU A 5 -22.72 9.49 37.85
CA LEU A 5 -22.27 9.10 36.51
C LEU A 5 -22.45 10.24 35.50
N LEU A 6 -23.42 11.10 35.67
CA LEU A 6 -23.63 12.28 34.83
C LEU A 6 -22.58 13.39 35.07
N LYS A 7 -22.11 13.53 36.31
CA LYS A 7 -21.04 14.49 36.65
C LYS A 7 -19.67 14.05 36.13
N SER A 8 -19.40 12.74 36.04
CA SER A 8 -18.17 12.20 35.48
C SER A 8 -18.09 12.40 33.95
N PHE A 9 -19.19 12.42 33.23
CA PHE A 9 -19.21 12.69 31.78
C PHE A 9 -19.03 14.18 31.48
N GLN A 10 -19.52 15.08 32.31
CA GLN A 10 -19.38 16.51 32.12
C GLN A 10 -17.92 16.98 32.33
N HIS A 11 -17.23 16.41 33.32
CA HIS A 11 -15.80 16.74 33.59
C HIS A 11 -14.82 16.19 32.55
N ARG A 12 -15.19 15.15 31.79
CA ARG A 12 -14.35 14.65 30.67
C ARG A 12 -14.55 15.43 29.37
N ALA A 13 -15.69 16.07 29.18
CA ALA A 13 -15.97 16.89 28.01
C ALA A 13 -15.23 18.25 28.07
N GLU A 14 -15.02 18.81 29.25
CA GLU A 14 -14.29 20.07 29.42
C GLU A 14 -12.77 19.92 29.32
N SER A 15 -12.22 18.73 29.57
CA SER A 15 -10.77 18.48 29.46
C SER A 15 -10.27 18.24 28.01
N ILE A 16 -11.15 18.03 27.06
CA ILE A 16 -10.81 17.81 25.64
C ILE A 16 -10.78 19.12 24.83
N LEU A 17 -11.34 20.19 25.36
CA LEU A 17 -11.42 21.48 24.66
C LEU A 17 -10.22 22.42 24.89
N PHE A 18 -9.24 22.06 25.74
CA PHE A 18 -8.06 22.89 26.05
C PHE A 18 -6.73 22.44 25.42
N ALA A 19 -6.74 21.43 24.53
CA ALA A 19 -5.52 20.85 23.98
C ALA A 19 -5.21 21.21 22.51
N CYS A 20 -5.81 22.23 21.92
CA CYS A 20 -5.51 22.65 20.56
C CYS A 20 -5.38 24.18 20.44
N CYS A 21 -4.27 24.73 20.92
CA CYS A 21 -3.71 25.99 20.44
C CYS A 21 -2.20 26.03 20.73
N PRO A 22 -1.32 26.07 19.73
CA PRO A 22 0.09 26.37 19.97
C PRO A 22 0.27 27.88 20.08
N GLU A 23 0.73 28.32 21.24
CA GLU A 23 1.36 29.63 21.38
C GLU A 23 2.69 29.63 20.61
N ASN A 24 2.84 30.53 19.67
CA ASN A 24 4.05 31.31 19.44
C ASN A 24 3.99 32.01 18.08
N MET A 25 3.70 33.29 18.12
CA MET A 25 4.34 34.33 17.28
C MET A 25 3.72 35.68 17.60
N TYR A 26 4.51 36.58 18.11
CA TYR A 26 4.66 38.00 17.82
C TYR A 26 5.21 38.76 19.03
N LYS A 27 6.49 38.98 19.00
CA LYS A 27 7.13 40.14 19.67
C LYS A 27 7.47 41.14 18.56
N SER A 28 6.75 42.25 18.49
CA SER A 28 7.27 43.56 18.14
C SER A 28 6.17 44.59 18.44
N GLN A 29 6.45 45.44 19.41
CA GLN A 29 5.68 46.64 19.71
C GLN A 29 5.96 47.70 18.66
N PRO A 30 4.99 48.59 18.35
CA PRO A 30 5.26 49.99 18.12
C PRO A 30 4.48 50.93 19.05
N ASP A 31 5.11 51.96 19.31
CA ASP A 31 4.92 53.20 20.03
C ASP A 31 3.52 53.86 19.98
N LEU A 32 3.06 54.28 21.17
CA LEU A 32 1.85 55.03 21.41
C LEU A 32 2.13 56.52 21.42
N SER A 33 1.63 57.26 20.44
CA SER A 33 1.27 58.69 20.65
C SER A 33 0.32 59.23 19.59
N ARG A 34 -0.88 59.51 20.04
CA ARG A 34 -1.88 60.55 19.71
C ARG A 34 -3.25 60.08 19.22
N PRO A 35 -4.30 60.77 19.66
CA PRO A 35 -5.68 60.33 19.59
C PRO A 35 -6.44 60.87 18.36
N ALA A 36 -7.36 60.08 17.85
CA ALA A 36 -8.37 60.59 16.90
C ALA A 36 -9.77 60.04 17.23
N ARG A 37 -10.69 60.98 17.11
CA ARG A 37 -12.10 60.99 17.48
C ARG A 37 -12.96 59.94 16.78
N GLY A 38 -13.98 59.54 17.49
CA GLY A 38 -15.06 58.63 17.26
C GLY A 38 -15.81 58.62 15.93
N ARG A 39 -16.34 57.45 15.66
CA ARG A 39 -17.67 57.21 15.09
C ARG A 39 -18.13 55.85 15.57
N THR A 40 -19.30 55.87 16.19
CA THR A 40 -20.09 54.68 16.56
C THR A 40 -20.81 54.21 15.32
N GLU A 41 -20.59 52.96 14.91
CA GLU A 41 -21.52 52.25 14.06
C GLU A 41 -21.86 50.89 14.66
N ASN A 42 -23.17 50.67 14.77
CA ASN A 42 -23.80 49.53 15.35
C ASN A 42 -23.51 48.25 14.54
N CYS A 43 -22.98 47.23 15.19
CA CYS A 43 -22.96 45.88 14.66
C CYS A 43 -24.12 45.07 15.24
N SER A 44 -25.19 44.91 14.49
CA SER A 44 -26.28 44.00 14.82
C SER A 44 -25.90 42.55 14.50
N LEU A 45 -25.82 41.74 15.52
CA LEU A 45 -25.69 40.27 15.37
C LEU A 45 -27.00 39.67 14.83
N ILE A 46 -26.98 39.18 13.63
CA ILE A 46 -28.02 38.28 13.11
C ILE A 46 -27.67 36.86 13.56
N ARG A 47 -28.46 36.37 14.53
CA ARG A 47 -28.50 34.92 14.85
C ARG A 47 -29.36 34.26 13.77
N GLN A 48 -28.75 33.47 12.89
CA GLN A 48 -29.49 32.46 12.12
C GLN A 48 -29.47 31.14 12.91
N THR A 49 -30.61 30.79 13.45
CA THR A 49 -30.91 29.45 13.96
C THR A 49 -31.43 28.62 12.80
N SER A 50 -30.65 27.69 12.28
CA SER A 50 -31.15 26.66 11.38
C SER A 50 -31.61 25.45 12.21
N SER A 51 -32.90 25.25 12.23
CA SER A 51 -33.55 24.05 12.79
C SER A 51 -33.49 22.91 11.78
N TYR A 52 -32.74 21.86 12.09
CA TYR A 52 -32.85 20.59 11.38
C TYR A 52 -33.93 19.73 12.04
N THR A 53 -34.97 19.44 11.30
CA THR A 53 -36.04 18.51 11.67
C THR A 53 -35.61 17.11 11.26
N ILE A 54 -35.50 16.20 12.24
CA ILE A 54 -35.28 14.78 12.02
C ILE A 54 -36.68 14.12 11.94
N PRO A 55 -37.02 13.34 10.92
CA PRO A 55 -38.24 12.57 10.92
C PRO A 55 -38.06 11.27 11.72
N HIS A 56 -38.73 11.19 12.87
CA HIS A 56 -38.94 9.93 13.55
C HIS A 56 -40.12 9.19 12.92
N THR A 57 -39.87 7.99 12.43
CA THR A 57 -40.89 6.95 12.33
C THR A 57 -40.24 5.62 12.66
N MET A 58 -40.27 5.27 13.94
CA MET A 58 -40.03 3.89 14.38
C MET A 58 -41.39 3.24 14.62
N TYR A 59 -41.65 2.19 13.86
CA TYR A 59 -42.80 1.33 14.02
C TYR A 59 -42.49 0.29 15.11
N ILE A 60 -43.23 0.28 16.21
CA ILE A 60 -43.14 -0.75 17.26
C ILE A 60 -44.40 -1.61 17.15
N PRO A 61 -44.31 -2.93 16.99
CA PRO A 61 -45.48 -3.79 17.11
C PRO A 61 -45.79 -4.08 18.58
N ASN A 62 -47.04 -3.94 18.88
CA ASN A 62 -47.69 -4.22 20.16
C ASN A 62 -47.63 -5.72 20.47
N ILE A 63 -47.10 -6.12 21.61
CA ILE A 63 -47.31 -7.46 22.19
C ILE A 63 -47.91 -7.28 23.60
N GLY A 64 -49.02 -7.92 23.75
CA GLY A 64 -49.91 -7.82 24.88
C GLY A 64 -49.40 -8.45 26.19
N ASP A 65 -50.18 -8.14 27.21
CA ASP A 65 -50.03 -8.38 28.63
C ASP A 65 -49.69 -9.81 29.06
N GLY A 66 -48.76 -9.92 30.01
CA GLY A 66 -48.50 -11.15 30.76
C GLY A 66 -47.62 -10.90 31.98
N HIS A 67 -48.25 -10.77 33.14
CA HIS A 67 -47.58 -10.68 34.44
C HIS A 67 -46.65 -11.85 34.73
N PHE A 68 -45.40 -11.59 35.12
CA PHE A 68 -44.69 -12.41 36.12
C PHE A 68 -43.58 -11.60 36.81
N ALA A 69 -43.65 -11.61 38.16
CA ALA A 69 -42.71 -10.96 39.06
C ALA A 69 -41.38 -11.74 39.16
N ALA A 70 -40.26 -11.05 39.07
CA ALA A 70 -38.96 -11.62 39.36
C ALA A 70 -38.44 -11.11 40.71
N LYS A 71 -38.20 -12.03 41.65
CA LYS A 71 -37.44 -11.80 42.88
C LYS A 71 -35.96 -12.08 42.62
N LEU A 72 -35.11 -11.10 42.89
CA LEU A 72 -33.67 -11.29 43.07
C LEU A 72 -33.39 -11.99 44.39
N LEU A 73 -32.56 -13.03 44.40
CA LEU A 73 -31.79 -13.47 45.55
C LEU A 73 -30.40 -13.93 45.11
N LEU A 74 -29.39 -13.22 45.61
CA LEU A 74 -28.00 -13.65 45.65
C LEU A 74 -27.82 -14.71 46.72
N SER A 75 -27.19 -15.82 46.39
CA SER A 75 -26.32 -16.54 47.35
C SER A 75 -25.48 -17.58 46.61
N GLY A 76 -24.18 -17.57 46.87
CA GLY A 76 -23.24 -18.52 46.33
C GLY A 76 -23.38 -19.90 47.00
N ALA A 77 -23.21 -20.93 46.19
CA ALA A 77 -22.81 -22.25 46.66
C ALA A 77 -22.17 -23.03 45.49
N VAL A 78 -20.94 -23.40 45.70
CA VAL A 78 -20.24 -24.40 44.88
C VAL A 78 -20.88 -25.76 45.13
N LEU A 79 -21.46 -26.36 44.10
CA LEU A 79 -21.91 -27.75 44.14
C LEU A 79 -21.36 -28.45 42.90
N SER A 80 -20.38 -29.31 43.18
CA SER A 80 -19.85 -30.30 42.22
C SER A 80 -20.95 -31.35 41.96
N PHE A 81 -21.49 -31.36 40.75
CA PHE A 81 -22.29 -32.51 40.30
C PHE A 81 -21.43 -33.39 39.37
N PHE A 82 -21.09 -34.56 39.86
CA PHE A 82 -20.71 -35.71 39.03
C PHE A 82 -21.98 -36.17 38.29
N SER A 83 -21.98 -35.99 36.95
CA SER A 83 -22.94 -36.68 36.10
C SER A 83 -22.22 -37.86 35.42
N PRO A 84 -22.80 -39.04 35.33
CA PRO A 84 -22.19 -40.14 34.59
C PRO A 84 -22.28 -39.84 33.11
N THR A 85 -21.12 -39.75 32.46
CA THR A 85 -21.00 -39.64 31.03
C THR A 85 -21.46 -40.94 30.37
N LEU A 86 -22.66 -40.90 29.79
CA LEU A 86 -23.01 -41.80 28.70
C LEU A 86 -21.98 -41.54 27.57
N GLY A 87 -21.15 -42.50 27.31
CA GLY A 87 -20.13 -42.46 26.26
C GLY A 87 -20.80 -42.39 24.87
N ILE A 88 -20.98 -41.18 24.38
CA ILE A 88 -21.15 -40.95 22.96
C ILE A 88 -19.73 -41.07 22.37
N PRO A 89 -19.49 -41.94 21.39
CA PRO A 89 -18.18 -41.98 20.74
C PRO A 89 -17.89 -40.57 20.20
N VAL A 90 -16.89 -39.93 20.74
CA VAL A 90 -16.33 -38.71 20.16
C VAL A 90 -15.84 -39.13 18.78
N GLN A 91 -16.56 -38.79 17.73
CA GLN A 91 -16.04 -38.85 16.39
C GLN A 91 -14.76 -38.00 16.40
N ASP A 92 -13.63 -38.62 16.09
CA ASP A 92 -12.36 -37.94 15.95
C ASP A 92 -12.55 -36.62 15.18
N SER A 93 -12.20 -35.54 15.82
CA SER A 93 -12.30 -34.22 15.15
C SER A 93 -11.42 -34.26 13.88
N PRO A 94 -11.78 -33.57 12.82
CA PRO A 94 -10.94 -33.49 11.61
C PRO A 94 -9.49 -33.06 11.92
N ARG A 95 -9.29 -32.31 12.99
CA ARG A 95 -7.97 -31.94 13.52
C ARG A 95 -7.16 -33.15 14.00
N GLN A 96 -7.79 -34.12 14.68
CA GLN A 96 -7.11 -35.34 15.16
C GLN A 96 -6.63 -36.21 13.99
N ARG A 97 -7.40 -36.24 12.88
CA ARG A 97 -7.04 -37.01 11.68
C ARG A 97 -5.84 -36.44 10.90
N LEU A 98 -5.61 -35.14 11.01
CA LEU A 98 -4.41 -34.48 10.44
C LEU A 98 -3.16 -34.84 11.25
N LEU A 99 -3.30 -34.98 12.59
CA LEU A 99 -2.21 -35.38 13.47
C LEU A 99 -1.86 -36.86 13.29
N ASP A 100 -2.80 -37.71 12.83
CA ASP A 100 -2.61 -39.14 12.61
C ASP A 100 -1.93 -39.51 11.26
N GLY A 101 -1.36 -38.53 10.55
CA GLY A 101 -0.56 -38.75 9.33
C GLY A 101 -1.32 -39.36 8.15
N LYS A 102 -2.67 -39.33 8.13
CA LYS A 102 -3.45 -39.82 7.00
C LYS A 102 -3.32 -38.83 5.84
N ARG A 103 -2.67 -39.27 4.77
CA ARG A 103 -2.45 -38.52 3.53
C ARG A 103 -3.79 -38.13 2.90
N LEU A 104 -3.90 -36.88 2.47
CA LEU A 104 -4.98 -36.44 1.59
C LEU A 104 -5.03 -37.31 0.33
N PRO A 105 -6.23 -37.54 -0.25
CA PRO A 105 -6.36 -38.25 -1.52
C PRO A 105 -5.42 -37.67 -2.57
N THR A 106 -4.79 -38.54 -3.35
CA THR A 106 -3.74 -38.18 -4.33
C THR A 106 -4.19 -37.12 -5.36
N LYS A 107 -5.49 -37.04 -5.65
CA LYS A 107 -6.05 -36.03 -6.56
C LYS A 107 -5.94 -34.58 -6.06
N TYR A 108 -5.64 -34.39 -4.77
CA TYR A 108 -5.42 -33.07 -4.14
C TYR A 108 -3.96 -32.83 -3.78
N ARG A 109 -3.07 -33.76 -4.18
CA ARG A 109 -1.62 -33.50 -4.06
C ARG A 109 -1.26 -32.52 -5.15
N THR A 110 -1.04 -31.28 -4.74
CA THR A 110 -0.26 -30.34 -5.53
C THR A 110 1.14 -30.92 -5.70
N SER A 111 1.75 -30.72 -6.87
CA SER A 111 3.15 -31.00 -7.05
C SER A 111 3.92 -30.32 -5.91
N SER A 112 4.88 -31.04 -5.32
CA SER A 112 5.80 -30.41 -4.38
C SER A 112 6.38 -29.16 -5.05
N SER A 113 6.32 -28.01 -4.38
CA SER A 113 7.06 -26.83 -4.85
C SER A 113 8.50 -27.25 -5.09
N PRO A 114 9.08 -26.95 -6.24
CA PRO A 114 10.49 -27.18 -6.46
C PRO A 114 11.38 -26.38 -5.49
N TYR A 115 10.75 -25.49 -4.73
CA TYR A 115 11.40 -24.59 -3.78
C TYR A 115 11.22 -24.97 -2.32
N THR A 116 10.48 -26.05 -2.02
CA THR A 116 10.44 -26.58 -0.66
C THR A 116 11.65 -27.49 -0.51
N PRO A 117 12.72 -27.11 0.22
CA PRO A 117 13.74 -28.04 0.64
C PRO A 117 13.05 -29.23 1.30
N GLY A 118 13.56 -30.45 1.20
CA GLY A 118 12.91 -31.68 1.64
C GLY A 118 12.41 -31.74 3.09
N TYR A 119 12.56 -30.64 3.85
CA TYR A 119 11.98 -30.45 5.19
C TYR A 119 10.46 -30.21 5.07
N LYS A 120 9.68 -31.17 5.48
CA LYS A 120 8.22 -31.09 5.51
C LYS A 120 7.77 -30.60 6.88
N ASP A 121 7.74 -29.30 7.08
CA ASP A 121 7.04 -28.74 8.22
C ASP A 121 5.55 -29.11 8.13
N LYS A 122 4.95 -29.47 9.25
CA LYS A 122 3.49 -29.68 9.35
C LYS A 122 2.68 -28.42 8.99
N TYR A 123 3.33 -27.26 8.98
CA TYR A 123 2.76 -25.96 8.65
C TYR A 123 3.04 -25.52 7.22
N ASP A 124 3.95 -26.21 6.51
CA ASP A 124 4.19 -25.89 5.11
C ASP A 124 2.91 -25.99 4.31
N SER A 125 2.66 -24.94 3.54
CA SER A 125 1.55 -24.92 2.63
C SER A 125 1.98 -25.48 1.27
N PRO A 126 1.52 -26.65 0.89
CA PRO A 126 1.77 -27.17 -0.45
C PRO A 126 0.85 -26.52 -1.50
N VAL A 127 0.52 -25.24 -1.37
CA VAL A 127 -0.43 -24.58 -2.28
C VAL A 127 0.28 -24.04 -3.50
N ASP A 128 1.10 -24.84 -4.12
CA ASP A 128 1.86 -24.39 -5.30
C ASP A 128 1.07 -24.42 -6.58
N SER A 129 0.07 -25.23 -6.65
CA SER A 129 -0.94 -25.17 -7.70
C SER A 129 -2.27 -25.66 -7.17
N ILE A 130 -3.28 -24.87 -7.31
CA ILE A 130 -4.62 -25.40 -7.38
C ILE A 130 -4.66 -26.08 -8.75
N GLY A 131 -4.64 -27.41 -8.78
CA GLY A 131 -4.76 -28.16 -10.03
C GLY A 131 -5.98 -27.70 -10.85
N ASP A 132 -6.14 -28.23 -12.04
CA ASP A 132 -7.22 -27.80 -12.96
C ASP A 132 -8.63 -27.99 -12.40
N ASN A 133 -8.81 -28.76 -11.34
CA ASN A 133 -10.10 -28.96 -10.69
C ASN A 133 -10.23 -28.13 -9.40
N LEU A 134 -10.96 -27.03 -9.50
CA LEU A 134 -11.25 -26.10 -8.39
C LEU A 134 -12.59 -26.38 -7.68
N ASP A 135 -13.37 -27.38 -8.11
CA ASP A 135 -14.70 -27.61 -7.59
C ASP A 135 -14.86 -29.02 -6.98
N PRO A 136 -15.34 -29.17 -5.75
CA PRO A 136 -15.27 -28.21 -4.65
C PRO A 136 -13.84 -28.15 -4.10
N LEU A 137 -13.35 -26.96 -3.81
CA LEU A 137 -12.02 -26.81 -3.22
C LEU A 137 -12.03 -27.31 -1.77
N PRO A 138 -11.36 -28.43 -1.48
CA PRO A 138 -11.19 -28.79 -0.09
C PRO A 138 -10.15 -27.85 0.49
N TRP A 139 -10.53 -27.15 1.49
CA TRP A 139 -9.58 -26.54 2.39
C TRP A 139 -8.55 -27.59 2.88
N ARG A 140 -7.47 -27.19 3.60
CA ARG A 140 -6.41 -28.12 4.06
C ARG A 140 -6.92 -29.39 4.71
N ASN A 141 -8.02 -29.30 5.46
CA ASN A 141 -8.69 -30.42 6.14
C ASN A 141 -9.87 -31.02 5.33
N GLY A 142 -10.10 -30.55 4.12
CA GLY A 142 -11.22 -30.96 3.28
C GLY A 142 -12.57 -30.34 3.66
N LEU A 143 -12.60 -29.33 4.55
CA LEU A 143 -13.82 -28.73 5.07
C LEU A 143 -14.06 -27.28 4.61
N GLY A 144 -13.08 -26.63 4.01
CA GLY A 144 -13.13 -25.20 3.74
C GLY A 144 -13.87 -24.78 2.48
N ALA A 145 -14.33 -25.71 1.64
CA ALA A 145 -15.03 -25.36 0.43
C ALA A 145 -16.45 -24.87 0.73
N SER A 146 -16.88 -23.81 0.05
CA SER A 146 -18.28 -23.39 0.04
C SER A 146 -19.11 -24.43 -0.69
N VAL A 147 -20.37 -24.61 -0.29
CA VAL A 147 -21.35 -25.40 -1.02
C VAL A 147 -22.05 -24.60 -2.11
N LEU A 148 -21.75 -23.32 -2.21
CA LEU A 148 -22.29 -22.43 -3.23
C LEU A 148 -21.35 -22.44 -4.45
N GLY A 149 -21.91 -22.57 -5.63
CA GLY A 149 -21.20 -22.50 -6.90
C GLY A 149 -21.97 -21.63 -7.89
N PRO A 150 -21.40 -21.31 -9.06
CA PRO A 150 -20.02 -21.54 -9.44
C PRO A 150 -19.03 -20.60 -8.73
N TRP A 151 -17.77 -21.02 -8.65
CA TRP A 151 -16.68 -20.23 -8.10
C TRP A 151 -16.14 -19.21 -9.09
N ASN A 152 -15.48 -18.16 -8.56
CA ASN A 152 -14.60 -17.34 -9.38
C ASN A 152 -13.23 -18.04 -9.52
N GLU A 153 -13.15 -18.98 -10.43
CA GLU A 153 -11.95 -19.80 -10.65
C GLU A 153 -10.73 -18.96 -11.01
N ALA A 154 -10.90 -17.94 -11.84
CA ALA A 154 -9.80 -17.06 -12.22
C ALA A 154 -9.18 -16.37 -10.99
N ARG A 155 -10.00 -15.94 -10.04
CA ARG A 155 -9.55 -15.34 -8.79
C ARG A 155 -8.84 -16.34 -7.90
N SER A 156 -9.38 -17.53 -7.77
CA SER A 156 -8.77 -18.60 -6.97
C SER A 156 -7.42 -19.06 -7.55
N ARG A 157 -7.28 -19.09 -8.88
CA ARG A 157 -6.00 -19.39 -9.55
C ARG A 157 -4.99 -18.26 -9.36
N GLN A 158 -5.44 -17.02 -9.36
CA GLN A 158 -4.61 -15.84 -9.18
C GLN A 158 -4.07 -15.71 -7.75
N ASN A 159 -4.87 -16.09 -6.76
CA ASN A 159 -4.48 -16.02 -5.35
C ASN A 159 -4.97 -17.24 -4.56
N PRO A 160 -4.27 -18.36 -4.68
CA PRO A 160 -4.68 -19.62 -4.05
C PRO A 160 -4.72 -19.56 -2.52
N ASP A 161 -3.94 -18.69 -1.88
CA ASP A 161 -3.93 -18.57 -0.42
C ASP A 161 -5.24 -18.00 0.15
N LEU A 162 -6.03 -17.24 -0.63
CA LEU A 162 -7.38 -16.87 -0.22
C LEU A 162 -8.30 -18.08 0.00
N VAL A 163 -8.02 -19.18 -0.69
CA VAL A 163 -8.82 -20.42 -0.64
C VAL A 163 -8.18 -21.47 0.25
N ARG A 164 -6.84 -21.46 0.34
CA ARG A 164 -6.04 -22.43 1.11
C ARG A 164 -4.91 -21.72 1.86
N PRO A 165 -5.23 -20.90 2.86
CA PRO A 165 -4.20 -20.18 3.59
C PRO A 165 -3.21 -21.14 4.25
N PRO A 166 -1.92 -20.77 4.41
CA PRO A 166 -0.94 -21.55 5.14
C PRO A 166 -1.37 -21.80 6.58
N GLY A 167 -0.90 -22.90 7.19
CA GLY A 167 -1.21 -23.24 8.57
C GLY A 167 -0.67 -22.24 9.59
N THR A 168 0.21 -21.37 9.17
CA THR A 168 0.78 -20.26 9.94
C THR A 168 -0.10 -19.01 9.94
N ASP A 169 -1.06 -18.88 9.01
CA ASP A 169 -2.01 -17.77 9.03
C ASP A 169 -2.90 -17.84 10.27
N HIS A 170 -3.04 -16.71 10.96
CA HIS A 170 -3.79 -16.61 12.20
C HIS A 170 -4.36 -15.20 12.42
N GLY A 171 -5.48 -15.14 13.14
CA GLY A 171 -6.11 -13.87 13.52
C GLY A 171 -6.93 -13.22 12.40
N ASN A 172 -7.02 -11.90 12.44
CA ASN A 172 -7.91 -11.08 11.60
C ASN A 172 -7.19 -9.91 10.91
N LEU A 173 -6.01 -10.14 10.33
CA LEU A 173 -5.38 -9.11 9.53
C LEU A 173 -6.29 -8.66 8.39
N ALA A 174 -6.38 -7.35 8.21
CA ALA A 174 -7.12 -6.74 7.11
C ALA A 174 -6.58 -7.21 5.76
N ASN A 175 -7.36 -7.00 4.70
CA ASN A 175 -6.84 -7.21 3.35
C ASN A 175 -5.75 -6.19 3.04
N MET A 176 -4.59 -6.68 2.60
CA MET A 176 -3.41 -5.88 2.26
C MET A 176 -3.01 -6.06 0.79
N ARG A 177 -3.93 -6.56 -0.04
CA ARG A 177 -3.73 -6.82 -1.46
C ARG A 177 -4.85 -6.24 -2.29
N TRP A 178 -4.49 -5.64 -3.40
CA TRP A 178 -5.41 -5.18 -4.44
C TRP A 178 -4.82 -5.47 -5.83
N SER A 179 -5.67 -5.67 -6.81
CA SER A 179 -5.24 -5.75 -8.22
C SER A 179 -5.75 -4.54 -8.99
N PHE A 180 -4.90 -3.89 -9.75
CA PHE A 180 -5.35 -2.84 -10.68
C PHE A 180 -6.37 -3.37 -11.71
N ALA A 181 -6.42 -4.68 -11.95
CA ALA A 181 -7.44 -5.29 -12.79
C ALA A 181 -8.86 -5.15 -12.23
N ASP A 182 -8.99 -4.93 -10.90
CA ASP A 182 -10.28 -4.72 -10.23
C ASP A 182 -10.62 -3.23 -10.05
N SER A 183 -9.68 -2.33 -10.35
CA SER A 183 -9.93 -0.89 -10.28
C SER A 183 -10.82 -0.42 -11.44
N HIS A 184 -11.68 0.55 -11.16
CA HIS A 184 -12.40 1.25 -12.22
C HIS A 184 -11.41 1.89 -13.19
N ILE A 185 -11.65 1.74 -14.49
CA ILE A 185 -10.85 2.35 -15.54
C ILE A 185 -11.59 3.53 -16.17
N ARG A 186 -10.96 4.68 -16.19
CA ARG A 186 -11.40 5.84 -16.97
C ARG A 186 -10.69 5.79 -18.32
N ILE A 187 -11.48 5.69 -19.39
CA ILE A 187 -10.98 5.61 -20.76
C ILE A 187 -11.26 6.93 -21.45
N GLU A 188 -10.22 7.52 -22.04
CA GLU A 188 -10.26 8.77 -22.78
C GLU A 188 -9.70 8.58 -24.20
N GLU A 189 -9.78 9.64 -25.04
CA GLU A 189 -9.22 9.58 -26.38
C GLU A 189 -7.68 9.43 -26.36
N GLY A 190 -7.21 8.27 -26.70
CA GLY A 190 -5.78 7.93 -26.79
C GLY A 190 -5.13 7.42 -25.51
N GLY A 191 -5.86 7.28 -24.41
CA GLY A 191 -5.30 6.80 -23.16
C GLY A 191 -6.32 6.31 -22.15
N TRP A 192 -5.83 5.85 -21.01
CA TRP A 192 -6.66 5.44 -19.89
C TRP A 192 -5.91 5.59 -18.57
N THR A 193 -6.67 5.63 -17.48
CA THR A 193 -6.17 5.64 -16.12
C THR A 193 -7.01 4.77 -15.21
N ARG A 194 -6.40 4.23 -14.16
CA ARG A 194 -7.05 3.51 -13.07
C ARG A 194 -6.26 3.73 -11.78
N GLN A 195 -6.96 3.79 -10.66
CA GLN A 195 -6.35 4.13 -9.38
C GLN A 195 -6.57 3.06 -8.32
N THR A 196 -5.68 3.06 -7.32
CA THR A 196 -5.80 2.31 -6.07
C THR A 196 -5.54 3.29 -4.91
N THR A 197 -6.58 3.61 -4.18
CA THR A 197 -6.58 4.54 -3.06
C THR A 197 -7.15 3.86 -1.82
N ILE A 198 -7.37 4.57 -0.74
CA ILE A 198 -8.07 4.02 0.43
C ILE A 198 -9.50 3.54 0.12
N ARG A 199 -10.08 3.87 -1.03
CA ARG A 199 -11.41 3.37 -1.44
C ARG A 199 -11.33 1.90 -1.84
N GLU A 200 -10.31 1.55 -2.64
CA GLU A 200 -10.07 0.20 -3.15
C GLU A 200 -9.32 -0.65 -2.13
N LEU A 201 -8.33 -0.06 -1.45
CA LEU A 201 -7.48 -0.70 -0.47
C LEU A 201 -7.43 0.14 0.82
N PRO A 202 -8.36 -0.06 1.76
CA PRO A 202 -8.48 0.75 2.98
C PRO A 202 -7.23 0.78 3.89
N THR A 203 -6.33 -0.16 3.73
CA THR A 203 -5.03 -0.21 4.43
C THR A 203 -3.99 0.74 3.83
N SER A 204 -4.19 1.23 2.60
CA SER A 204 -3.28 2.14 1.89
C SER A 204 -3.50 3.59 2.32
N ILE A 205 -3.15 3.91 3.57
CA ILE A 205 -3.43 5.22 4.17
C ILE A 205 -2.37 6.28 3.86
N GLU A 206 -1.13 5.86 3.64
CA GLU A 206 0.00 6.77 3.42
C GLU A 206 0.22 7.10 1.94
N LEU A 207 -0.08 6.16 1.04
CA LEU A 207 0.17 6.29 -0.40
C LEU A 207 -1.06 5.87 -1.22
N ALA A 208 -1.20 6.48 -2.39
CA ALA A 208 -2.14 6.05 -3.43
C ALA A 208 -1.39 5.81 -4.73
N GLY A 209 -1.84 4.84 -5.52
CA GLY A 209 -1.26 4.50 -6.81
C GLY A 209 -2.21 4.77 -7.97
N VAL A 210 -1.67 5.22 -9.10
CA VAL A 210 -2.39 5.37 -10.37
C VAL A 210 -1.57 4.68 -11.46
N ASN A 211 -2.20 3.80 -12.22
CA ASN A 211 -1.63 3.25 -13.43
C ASN A 211 -2.25 3.96 -14.63
N MET A 212 -1.42 4.56 -15.47
CA MET A 212 -1.86 5.35 -16.62
C MET A 212 -1.15 4.90 -17.90
N ARG A 213 -1.88 4.95 -19.01
CA ARG A 213 -1.35 4.74 -20.35
C ARG A 213 -1.71 5.92 -21.26
N LEU A 214 -0.72 6.40 -21.99
CA LEU A 214 -0.87 7.42 -23.03
C LEU A 214 -0.34 6.87 -24.36
N GLY A 215 -1.12 6.98 -25.42
CA GLY A 215 -0.70 6.65 -26.77
C GLY A 215 0.32 7.65 -27.32
N GLU A 216 0.76 7.44 -28.58
CA GLU A 216 1.65 8.37 -29.28
C GLU A 216 1.04 9.78 -29.38
N GLY A 217 1.78 10.79 -28.90
CA GLY A 217 1.36 12.19 -28.90
C GLY A 217 0.24 12.55 -27.93
N VAL A 218 -0.34 11.57 -27.24
CA VAL A 218 -1.41 11.79 -26.26
C VAL A 218 -0.87 12.50 -25.04
N ILE A 219 -1.62 13.47 -24.56
CA ILE A 219 -1.24 14.37 -23.47
C ILE A 219 -2.12 14.10 -22.25
N ARG A 220 -1.50 13.89 -21.10
CA ARG A 220 -2.11 14.16 -19.80
C ARG A 220 -2.02 15.66 -19.58
N GLU A 221 -3.15 16.30 -19.48
CA GLU A 221 -3.31 17.75 -19.50
C GLU A 221 -2.42 18.49 -18.48
N LEU A 222 -2.09 19.74 -18.75
CA LEU A 222 -1.43 20.63 -17.79
C LEU A 222 -2.27 20.75 -16.53
N HIS A 223 -1.67 20.38 -15.41
CA HIS A 223 -2.37 20.27 -14.14
C HIS A 223 -1.42 20.40 -12.95
N TRP A 224 -1.97 20.49 -11.75
CA TRP A 224 -1.27 20.38 -10.49
C TRP A 224 -2.19 19.76 -9.44
N HIS A 225 -1.62 19.27 -8.37
CA HIS A 225 -2.33 18.71 -7.24
C HIS A 225 -1.60 19.03 -5.93
N LYS A 226 -2.28 18.85 -4.81
CA LYS A 226 -1.75 19.16 -3.48
C LYS A 226 -0.78 18.09 -2.97
N GLU A 227 -0.87 16.86 -3.47
CA GLU A 227 0.04 15.78 -3.15
C GLU A 227 1.34 15.90 -3.96
N ALA A 228 2.44 15.39 -3.43
CA ALA A 228 3.62 15.12 -4.24
C ALA A 228 3.37 13.88 -5.12
N GLU A 229 3.91 13.90 -6.33
CA GLU A 229 3.83 12.80 -7.30
C GLU A 229 5.20 12.20 -7.53
N TRP A 230 5.33 10.91 -7.37
CA TRP A 230 6.44 10.09 -7.80
C TRP A 230 5.96 9.13 -8.89
N ALA A 231 6.81 8.83 -9.87
CA ALA A 231 6.40 7.93 -10.94
C ALA A 231 7.54 7.05 -11.45
N TYR A 232 7.15 5.91 -12.02
CA TYR A 232 8.03 4.93 -12.67
C TYR A 232 7.49 4.56 -14.04
N VAL A 233 8.31 4.67 -15.08
CA VAL A 233 7.94 4.27 -16.44
C VAL A 233 8.01 2.75 -16.56
N LEU A 234 6.84 2.12 -16.73
CA LEU A 234 6.69 0.67 -16.87
C LEU A 234 7.02 0.19 -18.28
N ASP A 235 6.62 0.97 -19.29
CA ASP A 235 6.86 0.65 -20.70
C ASP A 235 6.81 1.90 -21.58
N GLY A 236 7.54 1.88 -22.71
CA GLY A 236 7.57 2.97 -23.67
C GLY A 236 8.38 4.18 -23.20
N SER A 237 7.97 5.36 -23.69
CA SER A 237 8.66 6.62 -23.42
C SER A 237 7.68 7.77 -23.22
N VAL A 238 8.03 8.71 -22.35
CA VAL A 238 7.19 9.86 -21.99
C VAL A 238 8.01 11.14 -21.92
N ARG A 239 7.49 12.24 -22.45
CA ARG A 239 7.97 13.58 -22.18
C ARG A 239 7.30 14.12 -20.93
N VAL A 240 8.09 14.56 -19.98
CA VAL A 240 7.63 15.26 -18.79
C VAL A 240 7.98 16.75 -18.91
N THR A 241 7.04 17.62 -18.54
CA THR A 241 7.25 19.06 -18.46
C THR A 241 6.82 19.58 -17.10
N ALA A 242 7.59 20.50 -16.53
CA ALA A 242 7.24 21.12 -15.26
C ALA A 242 7.75 22.57 -15.18
N ILE A 243 7.16 23.34 -14.28
CA ILE A 243 7.62 24.69 -13.95
C ILE A 243 7.85 24.75 -12.44
N ASP A 244 9.04 25.15 -12.01
CA ASP A 244 9.31 25.38 -10.60
C ASP A 244 8.72 26.72 -10.11
N TYR A 245 8.64 26.88 -8.79
CA TYR A 245 8.07 28.09 -8.17
C TYR A 245 8.91 29.37 -8.43
N GLU A 246 10.15 29.24 -8.89
CA GLU A 246 10.98 30.37 -9.32
C GLU A 246 10.75 30.73 -10.80
N GLY A 247 9.86 30.03 -11.50
CA GLY A 247 9.54 30.21 -12.92
C GLY A 247 10.56 29.56 -13.85
N GLY A 248 11.36 28.65 -13.35
CA GLY A 248 12.26 27.83 -14.16
C GLY A 248 11.51 26.67 -14.83
N ASN A 249 11.70 26.49 -16.14
CA ASN A 249 11.13 25.37 -16.86
C ASN A 249 12.01 24.12 -16.77
N PHE A 250 11.34 22.97 -16.83
CA PHE A 250 11.95 21.65 -16.87
C PHE A 250 11.31 20.80 -17.96
N PHE A 251 12.14 20.11 -18.74
CA PHE A 251 11.73 19.19 -19.79
C PHE A 251 12.69 18.00 -19.79
N ASP A 252 12.14 16.79 -19.86
CA ASP A 252 12.94 15.59 -20.04
C ASP A 252 12.15 14.50 -20.76
N ASP A 253 12.84 13.66 -21.53
CA ASP A 253 12.30 12.49 -22.17
C ASP A 253 12.77 11.24 -21.41
N LEU A 254 11.81 10.50 -20.87
CA LEU A 254 12.03 9.35 -20.02
C LEU A 254 11.65 8.05 -20.72
N ASN A 255 12.37 6.99 -20.39
CA ASN A 255 12.15 5.65 -20.91
C ASN A 255 11.82 4.67 -19.78
N LYS A 256 11.47 3.44 -20.13
CA LYS A 256 11.25 2.36 -19.16
C LYS A 256 12.33 2.33 -18.10
N GLY A 257 11.92 2.29 -16.83
CA GLY A 257 12.80 2.26 -15.66
C GLY A 257 13.26 3.62 -15.14
N ASP A 258 12.91 4.69 -15.83
CA ASP A 258 13.18 6.06 -15.37
C ASP A 258 12.09 6.54 -14.41
N LEU A 259 12.44 7.49 -13.56
CA LEU A 259 11.58 8.08 -12.54
C LEU A 259 11.40 9.58 -12.78
N TRP A 260 10.27 10.11 -12.30
CA TRP A 260 10.15 11.54 -11.99
C TRP A 260 9.53 11.75 -10.61
N TYR A 261 9.77 12.94 -10.06
CA TYR A 261 9.16 13.39 -8.83
C TYR A 261 8.79 14.86 -8.93
N PHE A 262 7.51 15.16 -8.72
CA PHE A 262 7.00 16.52 -8.62
C PHE A 262 6.58 16.82 -7.19
N PRO A 263 7.22 17.79 -6.51
CA PRO A 263 6.73 18.29 -5.24
C PRO A 263 5.29 18.81 -5.32
N SER A 264 4.59 18.81 -4.20
CA SER A 264 3.24 19.36 -4.07
C SER A 264 3.10 20.73 -4.79
N GLY A 265 2.06 20.85 -5.61
CA GLY A 265 1.70 22.10 -6.29
C GLY A 265 2.55 22.45 -7.51
N VAL A 266 3.51 21.65 -7.91
CA VAL A 266 4.29 21.88 -9.14
C VAL A 266 3.40 21.63 -10.36
N PRO A 267 3.17 22.65 -11.22
CA PRO A 267 2.40 22.45 -12.46
C PRO A 267 3.22 21.66 -13.48
N HIS A 268 2.58 20.66 -14.08
CA HIS A 268 3.25 19.73 -14.99
C HIS A 268 2.29 19.17 -16.05
N SER A 269 2.86 18.46 -17.02
CA SER A 269 2.13 17.67 -18.01
C SER A 269 2.99 16.50 -18.49
N LEU A 270 2.32 15.47 -19.02
CA LEU A 270 2.94 14.25 -19.51
C LEU A 270 2.48 14.03 -20.95
N GLN A 271 3.38 13.57 -21.82
CA GLN A 271 3.04 13.28 -23.22
C GLN A 271 3.69 11.98 -23.67
N GLY A 272 2.89 11.05 -24.19
CA GLY A 272 3.38 9.80 -24.76
C GLY A 272 4.26 10.02 -25.98
N LEU A 273 5.40 9.33 -26.02
CA LEU A 273 6.37 9.36 -27.11
C LEU A 273 6.41 8.02 -27.85
N GLY A 274 6.87 8.06 -29.12
CA GLY A 274 7.04 6.85 -29.93
C GLY A 274 5.72 6.16 -30.31
N GLU A 275 5.80 5.20 -31.22
CA GLU A 275 4.62 4.53 -31.82
C GLU A 275 3.74 3.79 -30.81
N ASN A 276 4.32 3.32 -29.71
CA ASN A 276 3.58 2.58 -28.66
C ASN A 276 3.12 3.46 -27.49
N GLY A 277 3.54 4.74 -27.47
CA GLY A 277 3.26 5.62 -26.34
C GLY A 277 4.00 5.17 -25.08
N THR A 278 3.33 5.26 -23.93
CA THR A 278 3.93 4.97 -22.63
C THR A 278 2.89 4.40 -21.66
N GLU A 279 3.34 3.53 -20.75
CA GLU A 279 2.62 3.12 -19.55
C GLU A 279 3.48 3.38 -18.32
N PHE A 280 2.90 3.95 -17.27
CA PHE A 280 3.62 4.29 -16.05
C PHE A 280 2.74 4.13 -14.81
N LEU A 281 3.44 4.03 -13.68
CA LEU A 281 2.86 4.02 -12.36
C LEU A 281 3.13 5.37 -11.70
N LEU A 282 2.09 6.03 -11.20
CA LEU A 282 2.14 7.23 -10.39
C LEU A 282 1.89 6.87 -8.94
N ILE A 283 2.60 7.49 -8.02
CA ILE A 283 2.43 7.33 -6.58
C ILE A 283 2.30 8.71 -5.94
N PHE A 284 1.26 8.87 -5.15
CA PHE A 284 0.93 10.10 -4.41
C PHE A 284 1.10 9.89 -2.91
N ASP A 285 1.64 10.87 -2.22
CA ASP A 285 1.98 10.81 -0.79
C ASP A 285 0.79 11.02 0.17
N ASP A 286 -0.42 10.68 -0.28
CA ASP A 286 -1.65 10.59 0.53
C ASP A 286 -2.56 9.50 -0.03
N GLY A 287 -2.91 8.50 0.78
CA GLY A 287 -3.84 7.44 0.39
C GLY A 287 -5.26 7.93 0.04
N ARG A 288 -5.59 9.18 0.39
CA ARG A 288 -6.87 9.83 0.03
C ARG A 288 -6.82 10.57 -1.31
N PHE A 289 -5.71 10.48 -2.02
CA PHE A 289 -5.62 11.07 -3.35
C PHE A 289 -6.85 10.70 -4.20
N SER A 290 -7.26 11.61 -5.07
CA SER A 290 -8.30 11.39 -6.06
C SER A 290 -7.97 12.18 -7.31
N GLU A 291 -7.99 11.53 -8.45
CA GLU A 291 -7.81 12.21 -9.74
C GLU A 291 -8.87 13.29 -9.99
N GLU A 292 -10.07 13.12 -9.41
CA GLU A 292 -11.16 14.12 -9.46
C GLU A 292 -10.83 15.41 -8.68
N SER A 293 -9.82 15.37 -7.80
CA SER A 293 -9.34 16.52 -7.03
C SER A 293 -8.13 17.23 -7.66
N THR A 294 -7.74 16.83 -8.86
CA THR A 294 -6.65 17.44 -9.62
C THR A 294 -7.09 18.80 -10.20
N PHE A 295 -6.24 19.83 -10.08
CA PHE A 295 -6.49 21.15 -10.63
C PHE A 295 -6.05 21.17 -12.10
N ILE A 296 -7.00 21.18 -13.00
CA ILE A 296 -6.80 21.08 -14.45
C ILE A 296 -6.89 22.47 -15.09
N LEU A 297 -5.96 22.78 -16.00
CA LEU A 297 -5.84 24.12 -16.60
C LEU A 297 -7.09 24.51 -17.38
N THR A 298 -7.61 23.62 -18.24
CA THR A 298 -8.80 23.97 -19.07
C THR A 298 -10.04 24.16 -18.19
N ASP A 299 -10.21 23.37 -17.15
CA ASP A 299 -11.31 23.52 -16.20
C ASP A 299 -11.23 24.86 -15.45
N TRP A 300 -10.04 25.25 -14.97
CA TRP A 300 -9.85 26.56 -14.36
C TRP A 300 -10.18 27.71 -15.31
N LEU A 301 -9.70 27.63 -16.55
CA LEU A 301 -9.97 28.67 -17.55
C LEU A 301 -11.45 28.72 -17.98
N ALA A 302 -12.13 27.55 -18.03
CA ALA A 302 -13.55 27.46 -18.29
C ALA A 302 -14.40 28.20 -17.22
N HIS A 303 -13.97 28.11 -15.97
CA HIS A 303 -14.63 28.79 -14.84
C HIS A 303 -14.09 30.19 -14.52
N THR A 304 -13.30 30.77 -15.42
CA THR A 304 -12.77 32.14 -15.30
C THR A 304 -13.37 33.06 -16.36
N PRO A 305 -13.92 34.23 -16.00
CA PRO A 305 -14.44 35.18 -16.99
C PRO A 305 -13.38 35.54 -18.04
N LYS A 306 -13.73 35.47 -19.32
CA LYS A 306 -12.81 35.77 -20.44
C LYS A 306 -12.12 37.14 -20.31
N SER A 307 -12.84 38.13 -19.75
CA SER A 307 -12.26 39.46 -19.48
C SER A 307 -11.17 39.47 -18.43
N VAL A 308 -11.23 38.52 -17.46
CA VAL A 308 -10.17 38.33 -16.44
C VAL A 308 -8.96 37.68 -17.08
N ILE A 309 -9.18 36.64 -17.90
CA ILE A 309 -8.12 35.95 -18.64
C ILE A 309 -7.40 36.95 -19.56
N ALA A 310 -8.16 37.74 -20.32
CA ALA A 310 -7.62 38.77 -21.21
C ALA A 310 -6.75 39.80 -20.47
N LYS A 311 -7.18 40.28 -19.30
CA LYS A 311 -6.39 41.15 -18.44
C LYS A 311 -5.11 40.49 -17.94
N ASN A 312 -5.18 39.21 -17.52
CA ASN A 312 -4.04 38.48 -17.00
C ASN A 312 -2.94 38.31 -18.06
N PHE A 313 -3.33 38.03 -19.30
CA PHE A 313 -2.38 37.76 -20.39
C PHE A 313 -2.09 39.02 -21.24
N HIS A 314 -2.72 40.17 -20.97
CA HIS A 314 -2.59 41.41 -21.74
C HIS A 314 -2.96 41.25 -23.23
N LEU A 315 -4.00 40.45 -23.50
CA LEU A 315 -4.47 40.11 -24.84
C LEU A 315 -5.97 40.46 -24.99
N ALA A 316 -6.44 40.53 -26.21
CA ALA A 316 -7.85 40.76 -26.50
C ALA A 316 -8.70 39.55 -26.12
N PRO A 317 -9.92 39.72 -25.55
CA PRO A 317 -10.78 38.62 -25.09
C PRO A 317 -11.13 37.60 -26.18
N GLU A 318 -11.19 38.02 -27.44
CA GLU A 318 -11.53 37.20 -28.60
C GLU A 318 -10.53 36.06 -28.84
N ILE A 319 -9.26 36.25 -28.44
CA ILE A 319 -8.22 35.22 -28.52
C ILE A 319 -8.60 33.99 -27.68
N PHE A 320 -9.33 34.19 -26.58
CA PHE A 320 -9.75 33.17 -25.65
C PHE A 320 -11.12 32.57 -25.97
N ALA A 321 -11.72 32.91 -27.12
CA ALA A 321 -13.07 32.46 -27.50
C ALA A 321 -13.15 30.91 -27.64
N HIS A 322 -12.04 30.29 -28.04
CA HIS A 322 -11.98 28.86 -28.33
C HIS A 322 -11.29 28.01 -27.23
N ILE A 323 -11.06 28.60 -26.05
CA ILE A 323 -10.64 27.79 -24.90
C ILE A 323 -11.75 26.77 -24.58
N PRO A 324 -11.42 25.50 -24.35
CA PRO A 324 -12.39 24.47 -23.98
C PRO A 324 -13.29 24.91 -22.81
N GLU A 325 -14.55 24.48 -22.84
CA GLU A 325 -15.55 24.80 -21.81
C GLU A 325 -15.53 23.84 -20.60
N GLY A 326 -14.57 22.93 -20.54
CA GLY A 326 -14.35 21.98 -19.45
C GLY A 326 -13.01 21.27 -19.58
N GLU A 327 -12.73 20.37 -18.68
CA GLU A 327 -11.51 19.59 -18.67
C GLU A 327 -11.33 18.75 -19.94
N LYS A 328 -10.09 18.60 -20.36
CA LYS A 328 -9.70 17.65 -21.40
C LYS A 328 -9.11 16.36 -20.82
N TYR A 329 -8.52 16.46 -19.69
CA TYR A 329 -7.94 15.38 -18.87
C TYR A 329 -6.83 14.58 -19.58
N ILE A 330 -7.18 13.68 -20.51
CA ILE A 330 -6.29 12.99 -21.45
C ILE A 330 -6.84 13.24 -22.86
N PHE A 331 -6.00 13.71 -23.77
CA PHE A 331 -6.43 14.05 -25.12
C PHE A 331 -5.33 13.86 -26.16
N GLN A 332 -5.73 13.66 -27.41
CA GLN A 332 -4.80 13.56 -28.53
C GLN A 332 -4.14 14.91 -28.82
N GLY A 333 -2.83 14.95 -28.73
CA GLY A 333 -1.99 16.05 -29.19
C GLY A 333 -1.20 15.68 -30.45
N THR A 334 -0.36 16.59 -30.92
CA THR A 334 0.62 16.32 -31.97
C THR A 334 1.80 15.60 -31.38
N THR A 335 2.29 14.55 -32.05
CA THR A 335 3.53 13.85 -31.65
C THR A 335 4.67 14.85 -31.56
N PRO A 336 5.33 14.98 -30.40
CA PRO A 336 6.35 16.00 -30.20
C PRO A 336 7.62 15.68 -30.98
N GLY A 337 8.28 16.73 -31.45
CA GLY A 337 9.60 16.62 -32.05
C GLY A 337 10.71 16.48 -31.01
N SER A 338 11.95 16.71 -31.45
CA SER A 338 13.10 16.71 -30.53
C SER A 338 12.95 17.77 -29.44
N ILE A 339 13.21 17.38 -28.20
CA ILE A 339 13.17 18.28 -27.01
C ILE A 339 13.98 19.57 -27.22
N ASN A 340 15.09 19.49 -27.95
CA ASN A 340 15.94 20.66 -28.24
C ASN A 340 15.25 21.70 -29.14
N HIS A 341 14.25 21.32 -29.92
CA HIS A 341 13.50 22.21 -30.79
C HIS A 341 12.22 22.74 -30.13
N GLU A 342 11.68 22.05 -29.17
CA GLU A 342 10.39 22.38 -28.54
C GLU A 342 10.54 23.09 -27.20
N ALA A 343 11.68 22.93 -26.52
CA ALA A 343 11.94 23.65 -25.29
C ALA A 343 11.85 25.17 -25.53
N PRO A 344 11.18 25.94 -24.66
CA PRO A 344 11.13 27.38 -24.75
C PRO A 344 12.53 27.99 -24.84
N THR A 345 12.72 28.90 -25.81
CA THR A 345 13.99 29.58 -26.04
C THR A 345 13.76 31.09 -26.09
N GLY A 346 14.82 31.87 -25.87
CA GLY A 346 14.77 33.33 -26.00
C GLY A 346 15.06 34.07 -24.70
N LYS A 347 14.92 35.41 -24.81
CA LYS A 347 15.20 36.31 -23.67
C LYS A 347 14.18 36.12 -22.56
N GLY A 348 14.67 35.86 -21.35
CA GLY A 348 13.82 35.68 -20.17
C GLY A 348 13.44 34.23 -19.87
N VAL A 349 13.72 33.30 -20.77
CA VAL A 349 13.54 31.87 -20.47
C VAL A 349 14.55 31.43 -19.42
N LYS A 350 14.04 30.78 -18.38
CA LYS A 350 14.81 30.33 -17.23
C LYS A 350 14.67 28.82 -17.11
N LYS A 351 15.78 28.11 -17.05
CA LYS A 351 15.76 26.66 -16.75
C LYS A 351 15.66 26.45 -15.26
N SER A 352 14.90 25.44 -14.85
CA SER A 352 14.87 24.99 -13.47
C SER A 352 16.25 24.57 -12.98
N LYS A 353 16.55 24.86 -11.74
CA LYS A 353 17.73 24.35 -11.03
C LYS A 353 17.52 22.96 -10.46
N HIS A 354 16.26 22.52 -10.42
CA HIS A 354 15.86 21.24 -9.87
C HIS A 354 15.88 20.18 -10.96
N GLN A 355 16.42 19.01 -10.60
CA GLN A 355 16.34 17.80 -11.41
C GLN A 355 15.13 17.01 -10.93
N PHE A 356 14.05 17.00 -11.71
CA PHE A 356 12.80 16.29 -11.37
C PHE A 356 12.78 14.84 -11.82
N THR A 357 13.81 14.37 -12.52
CA THR A 357 13.89 13.02 -13.08
C THR A 357 15.13 12.28 -12.58
N HIS A 358 15.07 10.95 -12.59
CA HIS A 358 16.15 10.09 -12.14
C HIS A 358 16.17 8.76 -12.92
N LYS A 359 17.35 8.26 -13.24
CA LYS A 359 17.59 7.03 -13.99
C LYS A 359 17.79 5.86 -13.02
N MET A 360 16.70 5.25 -12.53
CA MET A 360 16.79 4.22 -11.49
C MET A 360 17.54 2.97 -11.96
N LEU A 361 17.28 2.50 -13.18
CA LEU A 361 17.92 1.30 -13.70
C LEU A 361 19.36 1.53 -14.13
N ASP A 362 19.81 2.79 -14.32
CA ASP A 362 21.21 3.11 -14.57
C ASP A 362 22.09 3.08 -13.30
N GLN A 363 21.46 2.99 -12.11
CA GLN A 363 22.19 2.80 -10.87
C GLN A 363 22.83 1.42 -10.82
N GLU A 364 24.06 1.33 -10.32
CA GLU A 364 24.65 0.03 -9.97
C GLU A 364 23.79 -0.67 -8.90
N PRO A 365 23.30 -1.88 -9.16
CA PRO A 365 22.52 -2.60 -8.19
C PRO A 365 23.38 -3.10 -7.03
N LYS A 366 22.82 -3.13 -5.85
CA LYS A 366 23.35 -3.97 -4.79
C LYS A 366 23.03 -5.43 -5.12
N LYS A 367 24.06 -6.19 -5.50
CA LYS A 367 23.93 -7.62 -5.79
C LYS A 367 23.90 -8.43 -4.51
N THR A 368 23.05 -9.44 -4.50
CA THR A 368 22.77 -10.35 -3.39
C THR A 368 22.87 -11.79 -3.90
N SER A 369 22.79 -12.79 -3.01
CA SER A 369 22.84 -14.21 -3.43
C SER A 369 21.60 -14.65 -4.21
N GLY A 370 20.45 -14.00 -3.95
CA GLY A 370 19.17 -14.34 -4.56
C GLY A 370 18.62 -13.31 -5.54
N GLY A 371 19.40 -12.28 -5.90
CA GLY A 371 18.91 -11.26 -6.82
C GLY A 371 19.65 -9.94 -6.72
N GLU A 372 18.95 -8.83 -6.94
CA GLU A 372 19.54 -7.49 -6.86
C GLU A 372 18.51 -6.44 -6.40
N VAL A 373 19.02 -5.38 -5.76
CA VAL A 373 18.21 -4.25 -5.28
C VAL A 373 18.84 -2.93 -5.71
N ARG A 374 18.00 -1.98 -6.14
CA ARG A 374 18.35 -0.57 -6.35
C ARG A 374 17.49 0.29 -5.45
N ILE A 375 18.10 1.21 -4.71
CA ILE A 375 17.38 2.12 -3.80
C ILE A 375 17.49 3.54 -4.36
N THR A 376 16.35 4.22 -4.43
CA THR A 376 16.25 5.64 -4.79
C THR A 376 15.54 6.37 -3.66
N ASP A 377 16.27 7.26 -3.01
CA ASP A 377 15.78 8.10 -1.91
C ASP A 377 16.39 9.50 -1.97
N SER A 378 16.15 10.34 -0.98
CA SER A 378 16.64 11.72 -0.98
C SER A 378 18.18 11.86 -1.01
N LYS A 379 18.95 10.78 -0.83
CA LYS A 379 20.42 10.79 -0.90
C LYS A 379 20.92 10.82 -2.34
N ASN A 380 20.26 10.11 -3.25
CA ASN A 380 20.64 10.01 -4.67
C ASN A 380 19.62 10.67 -5.62
N PHE A 381 18.41 10.97 -5.12
CA PHE A 381 17.39 11.76 -5.81
C PHE A 381 16.87 12.89 -4.90
N PRO A 382 17.66 13.96 -4.70
CA PRO A 382 17.43 14.95 -3.62
C PRO A 382 16.12 15.72 -3.67
N ILE A 383 15.44 15.78 -4.81
CA ILE A 383 14.13 16.44 -4.94
C ILE A 383 13.01 15.59 -4.31
N SER A 384 13.15 14.26 -4.28
CA SER A 384 12.17 13.33 -3.72
C SER A 384 12.24 13.36 -2.18
N LYS A 385 11.46 14.24 -1.57
CA LYS A 385 11.48 14.48 -0.11
C LYS A 385 10.44 13.69 0.66
N THR A 386 9.41 13.19 -0.01
CA THR A 386 8.31 12.49 0.67
C THR A 386 8.15 11.04 0.21
N ILE A 387 8.89 10.62 -0.83
CA ILE A 387 8.80 9.25 -1.35
C ILE A 387 10.19 8.70 -1.60
N ALA A 388 10.46 7.55 -1.01
CA ALA A 388 11.61 6.69 -1.29
C ALA A 388 11.13 5.40 -1.96
N ALA A 389 11.98 4.75 -2.76
CA ALA A 389 11.64 3.50 -3.42
C ALA A 389 12.83 2.55 -3.51
N ALA A 390 12.55 1.24 -3.53
CA ALA A 390 13.47 0.21 -3.94
C ALA A 390 12.91 -0.55 -5.15
N HIS A 391 13.77 -0.89 -6.09
CA HIS A 391 13.49 -1.80 -7.18
C HIS A 391 14.21 -3.11 -6.89
N ALA A 392 13.45 -4.18 -6.71
CA ALA A 392 13.96 -5.50 -6.35
C ALA A 392 13.73 -6.50 -7.49
N ILE A 393 14.74 -7.33 -7.74
CA ILE A 393 14.66 -8.51 -8.59
C ILE A 393 14.99 -9.72 -7.73
N ILE A 394 14.03 -10.65 -7.58
CA ILE A 394 14.15 -11.84 -6.75
C ILE A 394 14.16 -13.06 -7.67
N GLU A 395 15.27 -13.78 -7.71
CA GLU A 395 15.45 -14.96 -8.56
C GLU A 395 14.53 -16.12 -8.11
N PRO A 396 14.19 -17.06 -9.00
CA PRO A 396 13.42 -18.26 -8.63
C PRO A 396 14.03 -19.00 -7.45
N GLY A 397 13.20 -19.32 -6.44
CA GLY A 397 13.61 -19.98 -5.20
C GLY A 397 14.35 -19.10 -4.20
N ALA A 398 14.44 -17.80 -4.47
CA ALA A 398 14.97 -16.81 -3.55
C ALA A 398 13.84 -16.09 -2.79
N LEU A 399 14.21 -15.41 -1.72
CA LEU A 399 13.30 -14.57 -0.96
C LEU A 399 13.96 -13.23 -0.59
N ARG A 400 13.18 -12.15 -0.60
CA ARG A 400 13.47 -10.93 0.14
C ARG A 400 13.38 -11.28 1.62
N GLU A 401 14.48 -11.12 2.36
CA GLU A 401 14.63 -11.62 3.73
C GLU A 401 13.51 -11.17 4.69
N MET A 402 13.42 -11.81 5.85
CA MET A 402 12.51 -11.40 6.92
C MET A 402 12.97 -10.06 7.50
N HIS A 403 12.15 -9.02 7.39
CA HIS A 403 12.49 -7.66 7.77
C HIS A 403 11.24 -6.85 8.14
N TRP A 404 11.42 -5.60 8.56
CA TRP A 404 10.36 -4.60 8.72
C TRP A 404 10.89 -3.19 8.51
N HIS A 405 10.00 -2.28 8.12
CA HIS A 405 10.29 -0.86 7.93
C HIS A 405 9.81 -0.05 9.13
N PRO A 406 10.70 0.71 9.81
CA PRO A 406 10.32 1.44 11.02
C PRO A 406 9.67 2.81 10.77
N ASN A 407 9.87 3.39 9.61
CA ASN A 407 9.58 4.79 9.32
C ASN A 407 8.38 5.05 8.40
N ALA A 408 7.92 4.07 7.63
CA ALA A 408 6.81 4.20 6.71
C ALA A 408 6.12 2.85 6.47
N ASP A 409 4.89 2.90 5.98
CA ASP A 409 4.24 1.74 5.36
C ASP A 409 4.96 1.43 4.03
N GLU A 410 5.08 0.15 3.68
CA GLU A 410 5.50 -0.26 2.35
C GLU A 410 4.29 -0.37 1.43
N TRP A 411 4.36 0.26 0.27
CA TRP A 411 3.45 0.10 -0.84
C TRP A 411 4.17 -0.63 -1.97
N SER A 412 3.83 -1.88 -2.21
CA SER A 412 4.51 -2.74 -3.19
C SER A 412 3.73 -2.79 -4.49
N PHE A 413 4.44 -2.78 -5.63
CA PHE A 413 3.87 -3.02 -6.96
C PHE A 413 4.63 -4.13 -7.67
N PHE A 414 3.92 -5.15 -8.13
CA PHE A 414 4.51 -6.30 -8.80
C PHE A 414 4.48 -6.10 -10.31
N ILE A 415 5.67 -6.07 -10.94
CA ILE A 415 5.86 -5.83 -12.37
C ILE A 415 5.92 -7.15 -13.12
N LYS A 416 6.57 -8.18 -12.55
CA LYS A 416 6.81 -9.47 -13.19
C LYS A 416 6.88 -10.60 -12.17
N GLY A 417 6.63 -11.84 -12.60
CA GLY A 417 6.76 -13.04 -11.81
C GLY A 417 5.58 -13.32 -10.88
N ARG A 418 5.77 -14.25 -9.95
CA ARG A 418 4.78 -14.62 -8.93
C ARG A 418 5.44 -14.58 -7.56
N ALA A 419 4.89 -13.78 -6.68
CA ALA A 419 5.41 -13.61 -5.33
C ALA A 419 4.39 -14.05 -4.28
N ARG A 420 4.91 -14.51 -3.14
CA ARG A 420 4.14 -14.77 -1.93
C ARG A 420 4.68 -13.91 -0.80
N VAL A 421 3.81 -13.17 -0.13
CA VAL A 421 4.17 -12.31 0.98
C VAL A 421 3.43 -12.75 2.21
N THR A 422 4.17 -13.06 3.28
CA THR A 422 3.57 -13.29 4.60
C THR A 422 3.85 -12.09 5.48
N ILE A 423 2.80 -11.55 6.09
CA ILE A 423 2.86 -10.38 6.96
C ILE A 423 2.50 -10.80 8.37
N PHE A 424 3.34 -10.46 9.32
CA PHE A 424 3.16 -10.69 10.75
C PHE A 424 2.88 -9.37 11.47
N ALA A 425 1.79 -9.33 12.21
CA ALA A 425 1.46 -8.28 13.16
C ALA A 425 1.53 -8.80 14.60
N SER A 426 1.46 -7.92 15.57
CA SER A 426 1.43 -8.30 16.98
C SER A 426 0.24 -9.22 17.32
N GLU A 427 0.27 -9.82 18.53
CA GLU A 427 -0.78 -10.70 19.05
C GLU A 427 -1.00 -11.98 18.24
N GLY A 428 0.05 -12.46 17.54
CA GLY A 428 0.00 -13.67 16.75
C GLY A 428 -0.78 -13.57 15.44
N ASN A 429 -1.15 -12.36 15.02
CA ASN A 429 -1.81 -12.18 13.72
C ASN A 429 -0.79 -12.33 12.59
N ALA A 430 -1.09 -13.20 11.63
CA ALA A 430 -0.31 -13.39 10.43
C ALA A 430 -1.21 -13.73 9.25
N ARG A 431 -0.88 -13.20 8.07
CA ARG A 431 -1.62 -13.49 6.85
C ARG A 431 -0.70 -13.51 5.63
N THR A 432 -1.01 -14.42 4.73
CA THR A 432 -0.26 -14.65 3.49
C THR A 432 -1.08 -14.24 2.28
N PHE A 433 -0.42 -13.63 1.31
CA PHE A 433 -0.99 -13.16 0.06
C PHE A 433 -0.11 -13.56 -1.11
N ASP A 434 -0.71 -13.99 -2.21
CA ASP A 434 -0.02 -14.18 -3.49
C ASP A 434 -0.21 -12.99 -4.40
N TYR A 435 0.83 -12.62 -5.16
CA TYR A 435 0.85 -11.48 -6.06
C TYR A 435 1.31 -11.90 -7.46
N VAL A 436 0.72 -11.23 -8.45
CA VAL A 436 1.06 -11.36 -9.88
C VAL A 436 1.22 -9.95 -10.48
N PRO A 437 1.74 -9.81 -11.71
CA PRO A 437 1.91 -8.51 -12.34
C PRO A 437 0.63 -7.66 -12.33
N GLY A 438 0.77 -6.38 -11.93
CA GLY A 438 -0.34 -5.44 -11.77
C GLY A 438 -1.05 -5.48 -10.42
N ASP A 439 -0.57 -6.29 -9.50
CA ASP A 439 -1.06 -6.31 -8.12
C ASP A 439 -0.31 -5.29 -7.24
N VAL A 440 -1.01 -4.84 -6.21
CA VAL A 440 -0.54 -3.92 -5.18
C VAL A 440 -0.57 -4.61 -3.83
N GLY A 441 0.51 -4.47 -3.07
CA GLY A 441 0.61 -4.89 -1.67
C GLY A 441 0.76 -3.70 -0.73
N ILE A 442 0.29 -3.87 0.51
CA ILE A 442 0.57 -2.94 1.60
C ILE A 442 1.12 -3.72 2.78
N VAL A 443 2.22 -3.23 3.34
CA VAL A 443 2.72 -3.70 4.62
C VAL A 443 2.80 -2.49 5.56
N PRO A 444 1.94 -2.41 6.57
CA PRO A 444 2.02 -1.33 7.56
C PRO A 444 3.36 -1.35 8.30
N LYS A 445 3.87 -0.17 8.61
CA LYS A 445 5.16 -0.01 9.30
C LYS A 445 5.24 -0.84 10.58
N ASN A 446 6.44 -1.35 10.85
CA ASN A 446 6.76 -2.25 11.95
C ASN A 446 6.15 -3.66 11.86
N MET A 447 5.38 -3.99 10.82
CA MET A 447 4.95 -5.37 10.61
C MET A 447 6.08 -6.17 9.94
N GLY A 448 6.46 -7.29 10.57
CA GLY A 448 7.45 -8.21 10.02
C GLY A 448 6.91 -8.90 8.77
N HIS A 449 7.72 -9.00 7.72
CA HIS A 449 7.31 -9.64 6.47
C HIS A 449 8.51 -10.18 5.68
N PHE A 450 8.19 -10.95 4.67
CA PHE A 450 9.15 -11.44 3.66
C PHE A 450 8.42 -11.67 2.34
N VAL A 451 9.17 -11.69 1.25
CA VAL A 451 8.63 -11.92 -0.11
C VAL A 451 9.34 -13.12 -0.74
N GLU A 452 8.64 -14.19 -1.03
CA GLU A 452 9.16 -15.36 -1.72
C GLU A 452 8.86 -15.30 -3.21
N ASN A 453 9.81 -15.65 -4.05
CA ASN A 453 9.53 -15.97 -5.44
C ASN A 453 9.03 -17.42 -5.52
N ILE A 454 7.72 -17.56 -5.76
CA ILE A 454 7.05 -18.86 -5.91
C ILE A 454 6.85 -19.28 -7.37
N GLY A 455 7.45 -18.55 -8.30
CA GLY A 455 7.40 -18.82 -9.74
C GLY A 455 8.71 -19.43 -10.26
N ASP A 456 8.75 -19.63 -11.57
CA ASP A 456 9.88 -20.15 -12.33
C ASP A 456 10.63 -19.04 -13.11
N GLU A 457 10.18 -17.79 -12.97
CA GLU A 457 10.83 -16.60 -13.50
C GLU A 457 11.13 -15.58 -12.39
N PRO A 458 12.09 -14.64 -12.60
CA PRO A 458 12.35 -13.62 -11.60
C PRO A 458 11.12 -12.78 -11.27
N VAL A 459 10.92 -12.50 -9.97
CA VAL A 459 9.99 -11.48 -9.51
C VAL A 459 10.69 -10.13 -9.66
N GLU A 460 10.03 -9.20 -10.35
CA GLU A 460 10.41 -7.79 -10.43
C GLU A 460 9.34 -6.96 -9.71
N MET A 461 9.74 -6.18 -8.71
CA MET A 461 8.81 -5.38 -7.91
C MET A 461 9.42 -4.05 -7.47
N LEU A 462 8.53 -3.12 -7.15
CA LEU A 462 8.85 -1.86 -6.48
C LEU A 462 8.35 -1.93 -5.04
N GLU A 463 9.20 -1.54 -4.10
CA GLU A 463 8.86 -1.24 -2.70
C GLU A 463 8.88 0.29 -2.56
N ILE A 464 7.77 0.93 -2.19
CA ILE A 464 7.61 2.38 -2.20
C ILE A 464 7.15 2.85 -0.81
N PHE A 465 7.76 3.92 -0.32
CA PHE A 465 7.63 4.37 1.06
C PHE A 465 7.31 5.85 1.12
N ARG A 466 6.36 6.25 1.95
CA ARG A 466 6.16 7.67 2.28
C ARG A 466 7.24 8.12 3.26
N ALA A 467 8.44 8.31 2.76
CA ALA A 467 9.61 8.72 3.51
C ALA A 467 10.61 9.42 2.60
N ASP A 468 11.54 10.17 3.19
CA ASP A 468 12.68 10.75 2.50
C ASP A 468 13.85 9.76 2.33
N GLU A 469 13.91 8.72 3.18
CA GLU A 469 14.95 7.69 3.17
C GLU A 469 14.35 6.29 3.30
N PHE A 470 14.90 5.35 2.54
CA PHE A 470 14.67 3.92 2.72
C PHE A 470 15.33 3.42 4.00
N ARG A 471 14.58 2.73 4.86
CA ARG A 471 15.08 2.12 6.10
C ARG A 471 14.42 0.78 6.34
N ASP A 472 15.24 -0.22 6.69
CA ASP A 472 14.76 -1.53 7.12
C ASP A 472 15.54 -2.07 8.33
N PHE A 473 14.92 -2.97 9.07
CA PHE A 473 15.58 -3.84 10.05
C PHE A 473 15.48 -5.29 9.58
N SER A 474 16.62 -5.92 9.41
CA SER A 474 16.76 -7.31 9.06
C SER A 474 16.67 -8.20 10.30
N LEU A 475 15.83 -9.23 10.24
CA LEU A 475 15.79 -10.25 11.29
C LEU A 475 17.14 -10.97 11.43
N PHE A 476 17.78 -11.25 10.30
CA PHE A 476 19.09 -11.89 10.26
C PHE A 476 20.14 -11.05 11.01
N GLN A 477 20.21 -9.74 10.73
CA GLN A 477 21.11 -8.84 11.44
C GLN A 477 20.78 -8.74 12.92
N TRP A 478 19.49 -8.62 13.25
CA TRP A 478 19.07 -8.53 14.65
C TRP A 478 19.57 -9.73 15.45
N MET A 479 19.39 -10.95 14.93
CA MET A 479 19.87 -12.15 15.61
C MET A 479 21.40 -12.17 15.73
N GLY A 480 22.11 -11.80 14.68
CA GLY A 480 23.59 -11.77 14.66
C GLY A 480 24.22 -10.70 15.55
N GLU A 481 23.55 -9.58 15.77
CA GLU A 481 24.02 -8.49 16.64
C GLU A 481 23.51 -8.60 18.08
N THR A 482 22.61 -9.57 18.36
CA THR A 482 22.14 -9.87 19.73
C THR A 482 23.12 -10.79 20.45
N PRO A 483 23.39 -10.61 21.76
CA PRO A 483 24.29 -11.49 22.52
C PRO A 483 23.90 -12.97 22.39
N LYS A 484 24.89 -13.84 22.06
CA LYS A 484 24.71 -15.27 21.83
C LYS A 484 23.84 -15.95 22.88
N LYS A 485 24.19 -15.76 24.14
CA LYS A 485 23.46 -16.40 25.24
C LYS A 485 21.97 -16.00 25.25
N LEU A 486 21.65 -14.73 24.95
CA LEU A 486 20.27 -14.27 24.91
C LEU A 486 19.49 -14.94 23.77
N VAL A 487 20.10 -15.09 22.59
CA VAL A 487 19.47 -15.76 21.44
C VAL A 487 19.24 -17.24 21.75
N VAL A 488 20.25 -17.91 22.30
CA VAL A 488 20.16 -19.34 22.65
C VAL A 488 19.10 -19.58 23.72
N ASP A 489 19.14 -18.84 24.82
CA ASP A 489 18.16 -18.99 25.92
C ASP A 489 16.73 -18.68 25.47
N HIS A 490 16.56 -17.79 24.47
CA HIS A 490 15.23 -17.37 24.01
C HIS A 490 14.63 -18.34 22.97
N LEU A 491 15.41 -18.72 21.97
CA LEU A 491 14.89 -19.47 20.81
C LEU A 491 15.21 -20.97 20.86
N PHE A 492 16.25 -21.36 21.59
CA PHE A 492 16.82 -22.71 21.59
C PHE A 492 17.03 -23.25 23.02
N ALA A 493 16.15 -22.89 23.96
CA ALA A 493 16.27 -23.34 25.36
C ALA A 493 16.30 -24.87 25.48
N ASP A 494 15.58 -25.57 24.60
CA ASP A 494 15.50 -27.03 24.59
C ASP A 494 16.63 -27.70 23.76
N ASP A 495 17.38 -26.92 22.96
CA ASP A 495 18.53 -27.39 22.18
C ASP A 495 19.61 -26.30 22.07
N PRO A 496 20.37 -26.04 23.14
CA PRO A 496 21.40 -25.03 23.15
C PRO A 496 22.52 -25.22 22.11
N GLU A 497 22.82 -26.45 21.72
CA GLU A 497 23.83 -26.77 20.70
C GLU A 497 23.39 -26.26 19.31
N ALA A 498 22.14 -26.51 18.93
CA ALA A 498 21.55 -25.95 17.71
C ALA A 498 21.54 -24.43 17.77
N GLY A 499 21.22 -23.85 18.93
CA GLY A 499 21.23 -22.40 19.14
C GLY A 499 22.61 -21.77 18.96
N GLU A 500 23.67 -22.44 19.42
CA GLU A 500 25.03 -21.96 19.20
C GLU A 500 25.42 -22.01 17.72
N LYS A 501 25.12 -23.09 17.02
CA LYS A 501 25.36 -23.24 15.58
C LYS A 501 24.60 -22.16 14.79
N PHE A 502 23.32 -21.93 15.13
CA PHE A 502 22.51 -20.88 14.53
C PHE A 502 23.18 -19.51 14.71
N TRP A 503 23.52 -19.13 15.94
CA TRP A 503 24.11 -17.83 16.22
C TRP A 503 25.47 -17.65 15.52
N ASP A 504 26.32 -18.65 15.51
CA ASP A 504 27.62 -18.61 14.84
C ASP A 504 27.46 -18.41 13.32
N LYS A 505 26.42 -19.02 12.70
CA LYS A 505 26.09 -18.83 11.29
C LYS A 505 25.63 -17.40 11.02
N VAL A 506 24.64 -16.88 11.75
CA VAL A 506 24.10 -15.54 11.52
C VAL A 506 25.11 -14.44 11.87
N ARG A 507 25.99 -14.65 12.85
CA ARG A 507 27.04 -13.71 13.21
C ARG A 507 28.15 -13.62 12.18
N SER A 508 28.51 -14.73 11.55
CA SER A 508 29.58 -14.83 10.58
C SER A 508 29.20 -14.37 9.18
N ALA A 509 27.91 -14.42 8.85
CA ALA A 509 27.42 -14.04 7.52
C ALA A 509 27.12 -12.53 7.44
N LYS A 510 27.20 -11.99 6.24
CA LYS A 510 26.77 -10.61 5.94
C LYS A 510 25.25 -10.60 5.69
N LYS A 511 24.62 -9.46 5.98
CA LYS A 511 23.24 -9.20 5.55
C LYS A 511 23.13 -9.39 4.03
N ASP A 512 22.12 -10.15 3.63
CA ASP A 512 21.80 -10.44 2.23
C ASP A 512 20.31 -10.17 2.02
N GLU A 513 19.97 -8.99 1.51
CA GLU A 513 18.58 -8.51 1.42
C GLU A 513 17.69 -9.43 0.61
N ILE A 514 18.26 -10.10 -0.40
CA ILE A 514 17.58 -11.13 -1.18
C ILE A 514 18.45 -12.37 -1.11
N THR A 515 18.00 -13.34 -0.35
CA THR A 515 18.78 -14.56 -0.09
C THR A 515 18.24 -15.73 -0.90
N LYS A 516 19.16 -16.56 -1.37
CA LYS A 516 18.86 -17.86 -1.97
C LYS A 516 19.58 -18.93 -1.16
N PRO A 517 18.88 -19.93 -0.62
CA PRO A 517 19.53 -21.06 0.03
C PRO A 517 20.51 -21.72 -0.95
N ASP A 518 21.70 -22.06 -0.45
CA ASP A 518 22.60 -22.97 -1.18
C ASP A 518 21.82 -24.26 -1.47
N ALA A 519 21.99 -24.83 -2.66
CA ALA A 519 21.41 -26.13 -2.95
C ALA A 519 21.86 -27.10 -1.87
N VAL A 520 20.91 -27.53 -1.02
CA VAL A 520 21.18 -28.54 -0.02
C VAL A 520 21.51 -29.80 -0.83
N ASP A 521 22.71 -30.35 -0.65
CA ASP A 521 23.08 -31.60 -1.26
C ASP A 521 22.04 -32.66 -0.87
N GLU A 522 21.21 -33.06 -1.83
CA GLU A 522 20.15 -34.08 -1.64
C GLU A 522 20.70 -35.43 -1.15
N ALA A 523 22.04 -35.59 -1.10
CA ALA A 523 22.74 -36.79 -0.68
C ALA A 523 22.72 -37.08 0.83
N GLN A 524 22.25 -36.14 1.69
CA GLN A 524 22.25 -36.38 3.14
C GLN A 524 20.89 -36.78 3.73
N THR A 525 19.82 -36.81 2.95
CA THR A 525 18.47 -37.16 3.44
C THR A 525 18.05 -38.60 3.21
N GLU A 526 18.86 -39.43 2.53
CA GLU A 526 18.53 -40.85 2.30
C GLU A 526 19.03 -41.82 3.40
N THR A 527 19.72 -41.36 4.44
CA THR A 527 20.34 -42.27 5.43
C THR A 527 19.66 -42.35 6.80
N GLU A 528 18.49 -41.71 7.00
CA GLU A 528 17.73 -41.82 8.26
C GLU A 528 16.36 -42.51 8.16
N GLU A 529 16.11 -43.30 7.12
CA GLU A 529 14.99 -44.25 7.08
C GLU A 529 15.52 -45.70 7.12
N LEU A 530 16.00 -46.15 8.28
CA LEU A 530 16.11 -47.56 8.64
C LEU A 530 15.66 -47.80 10.08
#